data_7cdcd0f611056aebebe99231869507f1
#
_entry.id   7cdcd0f611056aebebe99231869507f1
#
_cell.length_a   1.000
_cell.length_b   1.000
_cell.length_c   1.000
_cell.angle_alpha   90.00
_cell.angle_beta   90.00
_cell.angle_gamma   90.00
#
_symmetry.space_group_name_H-M   'P 1'
#
loop_
_entity.id
_entity.type
_entity.pdbx_description
1 polymer ?
#
loop_
_entity_poly.entity_id
_entity_poly.type
_entity_poly.pdbx_seq_one_letter_code
_entity_poly.pdbx_strand_id
1 'polypeptide(L)'
;METLNLPAGYRLERGLLWPADDRDCAALVFDTVPDMDHALKHCRQFELAVQAGGNMGVWALSLAAKFDRVVTFEPDPKNFRALVHNTSTAKNILSLPCALGNEAGTWCDLEREAGNAGAHQVTMGDIAPIVTLDGLNLPALDLLYLDIEGFEMMAILGALETIVRFKPVIAIEDKGLSDRYGYSQGQAEKFLATHGYEVVARPHRDVVMVCR
;
A
#
# COMPACT_ATOMS: atom_id res chain seq x y z
N MET A 1 -25.26 -4.20 -26.80
CA MET A 1 -24.35 -3.72 -25.73
C MET A 1 -25.04 -4.02 -24.42
N GLU A 2 -24.57 -5.01 -23.67
CA GLU A 2 -25.04 -5.19 -22.31
C GLU A 2 -24.67 -3.94 -21.50
N THR A 3 -25.67 -3.27 -20.97
CA THR A 3 -25.44 -2.20 -19.99
C THR A 3 -24.83 -2.85 -18.77
N LEU A 4 -23.52 -2.67 -18.56
CA LEU A 4 -22.84 -3.03 -17.33
C LEU A 4 -23.57 -2.34 -16.16
N ASN A 5 -24.27 -3.15 -15.38
CA ASN A 5 -25.00 -2.64 -14.21
C ASN A 5 -23.98 -2.44 -13.07
N LEU A 6 -23.39 -1.24 -13.02
CA LEU A 6 -22.39 -0.89 -12.00
C LEU A 6 -23.05 -0.78 -10.62
N PRO A 7 -22.33 -1.16 -9.54
CA PRO A 7 -22.82 -0.92 -8.18
C PRO A 7 -23.06 0.58 -7.94
N ALA A 8 -24.08 0.93 -7.16
CA ALA A 8 -24.34 2.31 -6.80
C ALA A 8 -23.13 2.95 -6.12
N GLY A 9 -22.79 4.20 -6.51
CA GLY A 9 -21.64 4.94 -5.98
C GLY A 9 -20.30 4.62 -6.64
N TYR A 10 -20.33 3.87 -7.78
CA TYR A 10 -19.14 3.58 -8.57
C TYR A 10 -19.31 3.97 -10.04
N ARG A 11 -18.18 4.19 -10.70
CA ARG A 11 -18.04 4.40 -12.15
C ARG A 11 -16.96 3.48 -12.70
N LEU A 12 -16.79 3.42 -14.00
CA LEU A 12 -15.59 2.85 -14.63
C LEU A 12 -14.57 3.96 -14.89
N GLU A 13 -13.34 3.68 -14.50
CA GLU A 13 -12.18 4.50 -14.79
C GLU A 13 -11.12 3.63 -15.45
N ARG A 14 -10.81 3.89 -16.71
CA ARG A 14 -9.89 3.06 -17.53
C ARG A 14 -10.22 1.55 -17.47
N GLY A 15 -11.51 1.22 -17.37
CA GLY A 15 -12.01 -0.17 -17.30
C GLY A 15 -12.05 -0.78 -15.90
N LEU A 16 -11.59 -0.08 -14.87
CA LEU A 16 -11.61 -0.51 -13.48
C LEU A 16 -12.80 0.11 -12.73
N LEU A 17 -13.34 -0.61 -11.77
CA LEU A 17 -14.35 -0.11 -10.84
C LEU A 17 -13.72 0.96 -9.96
N TRP A 18 -14.36 2.13 -9.86
CA TRP A 18 -13.82 3.30 -9.19
C TRP A 18 -14.90 4.05 -8.42
N PRO A 19 -14.65 4.62 -7.22
CA PRO A 19 -15.62 5.46 -6.53
C PRO A 19 -16.08 6.63 -7.41
N ALA A 20 -17.40 6.82 -7.52
CA ALA A 20 -17.97 7.81 -8.45
C ALA A 20 -17.70 9.26 -8.00
N ASP A 21 -17.48 9.47 -6.72
CA ASP A 21 -17.18 10.76 -6.09
C ASP A 21 -15.69 11.14 -6.12
N ASP A 22 -14.80 10.22 -6.53
CA ASP A 22 -13.39 10.53 -6.72
C ASP A 22 -13.17 11.46 -7.93
N ARG A 23 -12.33 12.48 -7.75
CA ARG A 23 -11.97 13.47 -8.77
C ARG A 23 -10.47 13.55 -9.02
N ASP A 24 -9.68 13.26 -7.97
CA ASP A 24 -8.26 13.62 -7.94
C ASP A 24 -7.34 12.39 -7.92
N CYS A 25 -7.78 11.27 -7.31
CA CYS A 25 -6.94 10.10 -7.11
C CYS A 25 -6.65 9.33 -8.41
N ALA A 26 -7.66 9.15 -9.28
CA ALA A 26 -7.54 8.27 -10.44
C ALA A 26 -6.36 8.64 -11.36
N ALA A 27 -6.27 9.90 -11.78
CA ALA A 27 -5.20 10.34 -12.66
C ALA A 27 -3.83 10.12 -12.02
N LEU A 28 -3.68 10.51 -10.75
CA LEU A 28 -2.42 10.39 -10.02
C LEU A 28 -1.97 8.93 -9.91
N VAL A 29 -2.86 8.03 -9.49
CA VAL A 29 -2.52 6.61 -9.31
C VAL A 29 -2.04 5.97 -10.62
N PHE A 30 -2.71 6.24 -11.74
CA PHE A 30 -2.27 5.68 -13.02
C PHE A 30 -0.96 6.29 -13.53
N ASP A 31 -0.72 7.57 -13.27
CA ASP A 31 0.47 8.27 -13.73
C ASP A 31 1.73 7.90 -12.91
N THR A 32 1.55 7.46 -11.65
CA THR A 32 2.65 7.08 -10.75
C THR A 32 3.00 5.57 -10.78
N VAL A 33 2.20 4.72 -11.45
CA VAL A 33 2.55 3.29 -11.62
C VAL A 33 3.97 3.06 -12.12
N PRO A 34 4.52 3.82 -13.10
CA PRO A 34 5.89 3.63 -13.55
C PRO A 34 6.97 3.85 -12.49
N ASP A 35 6.66 4.57 -11.40
CA ASP A 35 7.62 4.82 -10.32
C ASP A 35 8.01 3.53 -9.58
N MET A 36 7.16 2.51 -9.62
CA MET A 36 7.50 1.16 -9.13
C MET A 36 8.79 0.60 -9.74
N ASP A 37 9.10 0.94 -10.98
CA ASP A 37 10.31 0.44 -11.66
C ASP A 37 11.58 0.87 -10.91
N HIS A 38 11.52 1.97 -10.15
CA HIS A 38 12.62 2.40 -9.29
C HIS A 38 12.89 1.43 -8.12
N ALA A 39 11.87 0.73 -7.64
CA ALA A 39 12.02 -0.31 -6.63
C ALA A 39 12.30 -1.68 -7.28
N LEU A 40 11.54 -2.04 -8.32
CA LEU A 40 11.61 -3.35 -8.98
C LEU A 40 12.99 -3.69 -9.51
N LYS A 41 13.74 -2.72 -10.03
CA LYS A 41 15.13 -2.94 -10.53
C LYS A 41 16.12 -3.38 -9.46
N HIS A 42 15.77 -3.24 -8.18
CA HIS A 42 16.59 -3.66 -7.04
C HIS A 42 16.13 -4.99 -6.44
N CYS A 43 14.93 -5.49 -6.79
CA CYS A 43 14.47 -6.81 -6.39
C CYS A 43 15.34 -7.89 -7.05
N ARG A 44 15.79 -8.85 -6.24
CA ARG A 44 16.59 -9.99 -6.73
C ARG A 44 15.72 -11.20 -7.04
N GLN A 45 14.59 -11.29 -6.39
CA GLN A 45 13.58 -12.32 -6.57
C GLN A 45 12.21 -11.64 -6.66
N PHE A 46 11.23 -12.37 -7.20
CA PHE A 46 9.88 -11.87 -7.43
C PHE A 46 8.86 -12.88 -6.88
N GLU A 47 9.16 -13.46 -5.71
CA GLU A 47 8.29 -14.45 -5.08
C GLU A 47 7.09 -13.77 -4.40
N LEU A 48 7.35 -12.75 -3.55
CA LEU A 48 6.29 -12.09 -2.79
C LEU A 48 6.52 -10.57 -2.70
N ALA A 49 5.50 -9.83 -3.12
CA ALA A 49 5.38 -8.41 -2.82
C ALA A 49 4.27 -8.16 -1.80
N VAL A 50 4.52 -7.26 -0.88
CA VAL A 50 3.52 -6.66 0.02
C VAL A 50 3.34 -5.19 -0.36
N GLN A 51 2.08 -4.78 -0.54
CA GLN A 51 1.72 -3.39 -0.84
C GLN A 51 0.61 -2.95 0.12
N ALA A 52 0.80 -1.85 0.85
CA ALA A 52 -0.22 -1.23 1.67
C ALA A 52 -0.63 0.12 1.08
N GLY A 53 -1.93 0.43 1.18
CA GLY A 53 -2.62 1.45 0.41
C GLY A 53 -3.15 0.84 -0.89
N GLY A 54 -3.92 -0.27 -0.77
CA GLY A 54 -4.43 -1.05 -1.90
C GLY A 54 -5.31 -0.27 -2.86
N ASN A 55 -5.97 0.77 -2.32
CA ASN A 55 -6.82 1.66 -3.10
C ASN A 55 -7.77 0.86 -4.00
N MET A 56 -7.88 1.14 -5.28
CA MET A 56 -8.69 0.38 -6.23
C MET A 56 -7.93 -0.75 -6.96
N GLY A 57 -6.70 -1.08 -6.51
CA GLY A 57 -5.94 -2.25 -6.98
C GLY A 57 -5.04 -2.03 -8.18
N VAL A 58 -4.85 -0.80 -8.66
CA VAL A 58 -3.98 -0.51 -9.83
C VAL A 58 -2.55 -0.96 -9.58
N TRP A 59 -2.01 -0.63 -8.42
CA TRP A 59 -0.65 -1.01 -8.02
C TRP A 59 -0.53 -2.52 -7.77
N ALA A 60 -1.52 -3.11 -7.10
CA ALA A 60 -1.54 -4.55 -6.86
C ALA A 60 -1.57 -5.36 -8.16
N LEU A 61 -2.37 -4.92 -9.17
CA LEU A 61 -2.40 -5.53 -10.51
C LEU A 61 -1.06 -5.40 -11.23
N SER A 62 -0.40 -4.23 -11.12
CA SER A 62 0.91 -3.99 -11.74
C SER A 62 1.99 -4.88 -11.12
N LEU A 63 1.97 -5.04 -9.79
CA LEU A 63 2.87 -5.94 -9.07
C LEU A 63 2.58 -7.42 -9.41
N ALA A 64 1.32 -7.81 -9.52
CA ALA A 64 0.94 -9.18 -9.84
C ALA A 64 1.40 -9.64 -11.23
N ALA A 65 1.68 -8.71 -12.14
CA ALA A 65 2.29 -9.00 -13.43
C ALA A 65 3.79 -9.34 -13.33
N LYS A 66 4.42 -9.13 -12.17
CA LYS A 66 5.85 -9.32 -11.92
C LYS A 66 6.13 -10.38 -10.86
N PHE A 67 5.34 -10.43 -9.80
CA PHE A 67 5.53 -11.30 -8.64
C PHE A 67 4.65 -12.55 -8.72
N ASP A 68 5.16 -13.65 -8.19
CA ASP A 68 4.39 -14.89 -8.04
C ASP A 68 3.19 -14.70 -7.11
N ARG A 69 3.33 -13.84 -6.09
CA ARG A 69 2.27 -13.51 -5.12
C ARG A 69 2.33 -12.03 -4.73
N VAL A 70 1.16 -11.45 -4.52
CA VAL A 70 1.00 -10.09 -3.98
C VAL A 70 0.02 -10.15 -2.82
N VAL A 71 0.38 -9.52 -1.71
CA VAL A 71 -0.54 -9.24 -0.60
C VAL A 71 -0.76 -7.73 -0.54
N THR A 72 -2.01 -7.30 -0.61
CA THR A 72 -2.36 -5.87 -0.56
C THR A 72 -3.37 -5.57 0.53
N PHE A 73 -3.23 -4.41 1.17
CA PHE A 73 -4.01 -3.97 2.32
C PHE A 73 -4.76 -2.69 1.97
N GLU A 74 -6.08 -2.70 2.21
CA GLU A 74 -6.94 -1.53 2.01
C GLU A 74 -8.01 -1.48 3.10
N PRO A 75 -7.91 -0.56 4.06
CA PRO A 75 -8.87 -0.49 5.15
C PRO A 75 -10.20 0.19 4.79
N ASP A 76 -10.26 1.03 3.74
CA ASP A 76 -11.51 1.70 3.36
C ASP A 76 -12.48 0.72 2.69
N PRO A 77 -13.70 0.48 3.24
CA PRO A 77 -14.63 -0.50 2.68
C PRO A 77 -15.07 -0.19 1.24
N LYS A 78 -15.13 1.09 0.86
CA LYS A 78 -15.53 1.50 -0.49
C LYS A 78 -14.40 1.23 -1.49
N ASN A 79 -13.18 1.59 -1.16
CA ASN A 79 -12.00 1.29 -1.96
C ASN A 79 -11.76 -0.23 -2.02
N PHE A 80 -11.84 -0.92 -0.89
CA PHE A 80 -11.66 -2.37 -0.82
C PHE A 80 -12.64 -3.14 -1.71
N ARG A 81 -13.91 -2.70 -1.77
CA ARG A 81 -14.87 -3.29 -2.70
C ARG A 81 -14.44 -3.16 -4.15
N ALA A 82 -13.92 -1.99 -4.53
CA ALA A 82 -13.38 -1.77 -5.88
C ALA A 82 -12.12 -2.61 -6.11
N LEU A 83 -11.20 -2.65 -5.16
CA LEU A 83 -9.99 -3.48 -5.17
C LEU A 83 -10.32 -4.95 -5.45
N VAL A 84 -11.21 -5.56 -4.67
CA VAL A 84 -11.61 -6.96 -4.83
C VAL A 84 -12.24 -7.21 -6.21
N HIS A 85 -13.11 -6.29 -6.68
CA HIS A 85 -13.70 -6.39 -8.00
C HIS A 85 -12.64 -6.38 -9.10
N ASN A 86 -11.73 -5.40 -9.04
CA ASN A 86 -10.72 -5.16 -10.06
C ASN A 86 -9.65 -6.27 -10.10
N THR A 87 -9.33 -6.86 -8.95
CA THR A 87 -8.33 -7.92 -8.83
C THR A 87 -8.91 -9.34 -8.95
N SER A 88 -10.23 -9.49 -9.13
CA SER A 88 -10.94 -10.77 -9.09
C SER A 88 -10.44 -11.83 -10.08
N THR A 89 -9.83 -11.43 -11.20
CA THR A 89 -9.27 -12.34 -12.19
C THR A 89 -7.79 -12.67 -11.95
N ALA A 90 -7.10 -11.91 -11.11
CA ALA A 90 -5.70 -12.15 -10.76
C ALA A 90 -5.61 -13.16 -9.61
N LYS A 91 -5.19 -14.38 -9.92
CA LYS A 91 -5.17 -15.50 -8.94
C LYS A 91 -4.04 -15.40 -7.91
N ASN A 92 -3.10 -14.51 -8.12
CA ASN A 92 -1.91 -14.32 -7.29
C ASN A 92 -1.98 -13.07 -6.40
N ILE A 93 -3.17 -12.44 -6.26
CA ILE A 93 -3.39 -11.32 -5.35
C ILE A 93 -4.25 -11.77 -4.18
N LEU A 94 -3.76 -11.52 -2.96
CA LEU A 94 -4.53 -11.60 -1.72
C LEU A 94 -4.83 -10.18 -1.24
N SER A 95 -6.09 -9.77 -1.29
CA SER A 95 -6.54 -8.46 -0.80
C SER A 95 -7.09 -8.60 0.61
N LEU A 96 -6.65 -7.76 1.54
CA LEU A 96 -7.02 -7.80 2.95
C LEU A 96 -7.71 -6.48 3.37
N PRO A 97 -8.93 -6.55 3.99
CA PRO A 97 -9.70 -5.38 4.43
C PRO A 97 -9.20 -4.86 5.78
N CYS A 98 -7.95 -4.47 5.87
CA CYS A 98 -7.33 -4.03 7.11
C CYS A 98 -6.23 -3.00 6.86
N ALA A 99 -5.89 -2.24 7.88
CA ALA A 99 -4.71 -1.40 7.89
C ALA A 99 -3.48 -2.20 8.32
N LEU A 100 -2.33 -1.85 7.76
CA LEU A 100 -1.04 -2.38 8.21
C LEU A 100 -0.45 -1.40 9.23
N GLY A 101 -0.14 -1.88 10.45
CA GLY A 101 0.37 -1.04 11.54
C GLY A 101 1.21 -1.82 12.53
N ASN A 102 1.49 -1.22 13.69
CA ASN A 102 2.40 -1.76 14.70
C ASN A 102 1.71 -2.56 15.83
N GLU A 103 0.38 -2.53 15.92
CA GLU A 103 -0.34 -3.14 17.03
C GLU A 103 -1.52 -3.95 16.51
N ALA A 104 -1.35 -5.27 16.46
CA ALA A 104 -2.41 -6.18 16.02
C ALA A 104 -3.54 -6.28 17.05
N GLY A 105 -4.78 -6.43 16.55
CA GLY A 105 -5.96 -6.56 17.39
C GLY A 105 -6.60 -5.23 17.80
N THR A 106 -6.05 -4.11 17.38
CA THR A 106 -6.68 -2.79 17.44
C THR A 106 -7.50 -2.53 16.19
N TRP A 107 -8.33 -1.48 16.21
CA TRP A 107 -9.21 -1.11 15.11
C TRP A 107 -9.01 0.35 14.75
N CYS A 108 -9.23 0.68 13.50
CA CYS A 108 -9.15 2.04 12.99
C CYS A 108 -10.45 2.49 12.33
N ASP A 109 -10.62 3.80 12.26
CA ASP A 109 -11.46 4.52 11.33
C ASP A 109 -10.57 5.22 10.29
N LEU A 110 -11.20 5.91 9.36
CA LEU A 110 -10.54 6.65 8.30
C LEU A 110 -11.10 8.06 8.19
N GLU A 111 -10.25 9.04 8.35
CA GLU A 111 -10.58 10.40 7.94
C GLU A 111 -10.42 10.50 6.42
N ARG A 112 -11.55 10.77 5.73
CA ARG A 112 -11.63 10.75 4.28
C ARG A 112 -11.59 12.16 3.72
N GLU A 113 -10.74 12.41 2.75
CA GLU A 113 -10.75 13.65 1.99
C GLU A 113 -11.83 13.60 0.91
N ALA A 114 -12.71 14.61 0.89
CA ALA A 114 -13.82 14.66 -0.06
C ALA A 114 -13.32 14.82 -1.50
N GLY A 115 -13.64 13.86 -2.36
CA GLY A 115 -13.25 13.88 -3.77
C GLY A 115 -11.86 13.31 -4.06
N ASN A 116 -11.16 12.80 -3.04
CA ASN A 116 -9.88 12.12 -3.22
C ASN A 116 -9.90 10.75 -2.51
N ALA A 117 -10.17 9.69 -3.26
CA ALA A 117 -10.26 8.34 -2.73
C ALA A 117 -8.89 7.74 -2.32
N GLY A 118 -7.79 8.43 -2.59
CA GLY A 118 -6.44 8.04 -2.17
C GLY A 118 -6.00 8.66 -0.85
N ALA A 119 -6.55 9.81 -0.47
CA ALA A 119 -6.08 10.58 0.68
C ALA A 119 -6.86 10.23 1.98
N HIS A 120 -6.87 8.97 2.36
CA HIS A 120 -7.53 8.49 3.57
C HIS A 120 -6.53 8.28 4.71
N GLN A 121 -6.77 8.94 5.85
CA GLN A 121 -5.89 8.87 7.01
C GLN A 121 -6.44 7.89 8.04
N VAL A 122 -5.58 7.03 8.57
CA VAL A 122 -5.91 6.12 9.67
C VAL A 122 -6.11 6.94 10.96
N THR A 123 -7.23 6.70 11.64
CA THR A 123 -7.56 7.29 12.95
C THR A 123 -8.04 6.19 13.91
N MET A 124 -8.27 6.53 15.17
CA MET A 124 -8.88 5.61 16.12
C MET A 124 -10.33 5.35 15.73
N GLY A 125 -10.79 4.08 15.77
CA GLY A 125 -12.17 3.75 15.40
C GLY A 125 -12.47 2.26 15.35
N ASP A 126 -13.49 1.87 14.56
CA ASP A 126 -14.04 0.51 14.53
C ASP A 126 -14.36 -0.01 13.11
N ILE A 127 -13.91 0.68 12.06
CA ILE A 127 -14.24 0.32 10.67
C ILE A 127 -13.40 -0.85 10.16
N ALA A 128 -12.09 -0.84 10.42
CA ALA A 128 -11.19 -1.88 9.94
C ALA A 128 -10.17 -2.32 11.01
N PRO A 129 -9.82 -3.61 11.08
CA PRO A 129 -8.78 -4.05 11.98
C PRO A 129 -7.40 -3.56 11.54
N ILE A 130 -6.51 -3.34 12.52
CA ILE A 130 -5.09 -3.15 12.28
C ILE A 130 -4.39 -4.51 12.47
N VAL A 131 -3.51 -4.84 11.54
CA VAL A 131 -2.67 -6.04 11.59
C VAL A 131 -1.21 -5.66 11.47
N THR A 132 -0.33 -6.51 12.03
CA THR A 132 1.12 -6.37 11.84
C THR A 132 1.58 -7.31 10.72
N LEU A 133 2.56 -6.90 9.94
CA LEU A 133 3.13 -7.78 8.92
C LEU A 133 3.82 -9.00 9.56
N ASP A 134 4.48 -8.80 10.70
CA ASP A 134 5.12 -9.87 11.46
C ASP A 134 4.14 -10.96 11.90
N GLY A 135 2.91 -10.57 12.25
CA GLY A 135 1.85 -11.51 12.64
C GLY A 135 1.34 -12.40 11.51
N LEU A 136 1.59 -12.06 10.25
CA LEU A 136 1.20 -12.88 9.10
C LEU A 136 2.16 -14.05 8.84
N ASN A 137 3.33 -14.08 9.45
CA ASN A 137 4.32 -15.14 9.27
C ASN A 137 4.60 -15.49 7.81
N LEU A 138 4.87 -14.48 7.00
CA LEU A 138 5.09 -14.64 5.57
C LEU A 138 6.28 -15.58 5.29
N PRO A 139 6.20 -16.41 4.23
CA PRO A 139 7.27 -17.33 3.86
C PRO A 139 8.42 -16.64 3.11
N ALA A 140 8.17 -15.48 2.49
CA ALA A 140 9.12 -14.68 1.73
C ALA A 140 8.68 -13.22 1.77
N LEU A 141 9.58 -12.29 1.43
CA LEU A 141 9.26 -10.91 1.12
C LEU A 141 10.40 -10.29 0.29
N ASP A 142 10.11 -9.89 -0.93
CA ASP A 142 11.10 -9.29 -1.84
C ASP A 142 10.89 -7.79 -2.03
N LEU A 143 9.63 -7.33 -1.90
CA LEU A 143 9.24 -5.93 -1.96
C LEU A 143 8.21 -5.59 -0.89
N LEU A 144 8.47 -4.54 -0.13
CA LEU A 144 7.50 -3.88 0.75
C LEU A 144 7.24 -2.47 0.19
N TYR A 145 6.02 -2.21 -0.29
CA TYR A 145 5.62 -0.92 -0.84
C TYR A 145 4.53 -0.29 0.02
N LEU A 146 4.80 0.87 0.60
CA LEU A 146 3.93 1.57 1.54
C LEU A 146 3.57 2.96 1.01
N ASP A 147 2.30 3.17 0.71
CA ASP A 147 1.69 4.45 0.37
C ASP A 147 0.38 4.55 1.18
N ILE A 148 0.49 4.95 2.44
CA ILE A 148 -0.55 4.88 3.46
C ILE A 148 -0.74 6.18 4.23
N GLU A 149 -0.48 7.29 3.54
CA GLU A 149 -0.84 8.64 3.96
C GLU A 149 -0.26 9.06 5.31
N GLY A 150 1.01 8.68 5.57
CA GLY A 150 1.78 9.03 6.77
C GLY A 150 1.87 7.92 7.82
N PHE A 151 1.15 6.80 7.64
CA PHE A 151 1.16 5.67 8.59
C PHE A 151 2.33 4.70 8.38
N GLU A 152 3.27 5.02 7.46
CA GLU A 152 4.38 4.16 7.04
C GLU A 152 5.27 3.73 8.20
N MET A 153 5.59 4.65 9.14
CA MET A 153 6.41 4.30 10.29
C MET A 153 5.74 3.26 11.19
N MET A 154 4.41 3.35 11.38
CA MET A 154 3.64 2.36 12.12
C MET A 154 3.68 0.99 11.42
N ALA A 155 3.52 0.97 10.10
CA ALA A 155 3.61 -0.27 9.31
C ALA A 155 5.01 -0.89 9.40
N ILE A 156 6.08 -0.09 9.32
CA ILE A 156 7.47 -0.54 9.46
C ILE A 156 7.73 -1.15 10.84
N LEU A 157 7.24 -0.52 11.91
CA LEU A 157 7.40 -1.05 13.27
C LEU A 157 6.71 -2.40 13.43
N GLY A 158 5.54 -2.62 12.81
CA GLY A 158 4.82 -3.89 12.83
C GLY A 158 5.34 -4.91 11.81
N ALA A 159 6.38 -4.58 11.06
CA ALA A 159 7.01 -5.41 10.04
C ALA A 159 8.49 -5.70 10.35
N LEU A 160 9.00 -5.27 11.50
CA LEU A 160 10.43 -5.20 11.74
C LEU A 160 11.12 -6.58 11.71
N GLU A 161 10.51 -7.61 12.31
CA GLU A 161 11.06 -8.97 12.28
C GLU A 161 11.12 -9.53 10.86
N THR A 162 10.05 -9.29 10.07
CA THR A 162 9.94 -9.67 8.67
C THR A 162 10.97 -8.93 7.81
N ILE A 163 11.14 -7.61 8.03
CA ILE A 163 12.13 -6.77 7.33
C ILE A 163 13.55 -7.26 7.61
N VAL A 164 13.90 -7.51 8.88
CA VAL A 164 15.22 -7.99 9.28
C VAL A 164 15.50 -9.39 8.70
N ARG A 165 14.49 -10.25 8.67
CA ARG A 165 14.60 -11.62 8.18
C ARG A 165 14.82 -11.69 6.67
N PHE A 166 14.03 -10.98 5.88
CA PHE A 166 14.01 -11.13 4.42
C PHE A 166 14.78 -10.03 3.69
N LYS A 167 15.03 -8.89 4.34
CA LYS A 167 15.74 -7.74 3.76
C LYS A 167 15.15 -7.33 2.39
N PRO A 168 13.82 -7.11 2.31
CA PRO A 168 13.17 -6.74 1.05
C PRO A 168 13.68 -5.40 0.53
N VAL A 169 13.44 -5.12 -0.74
CA VAL A 169 13.42 -3.73 -1.20
C VAL A 169 12.24 -3.03 -0.53
N ILE A 170 12.47 -1.83 0.01
CA ILE A 170 11.41 -1.05 0.67
C ILE A 170 11.21 0.24 -0.12
N ALA A 171 9.97 0.51 -0.49
CA ALA A 171 9.53 1.78 -1.04
C ALA A 171 8.48 2.39 -0.11
N ILE A 172 8.68 3.64 0.28
CA ILE A 172 7.76 4.37 1.17
C ILE A 172 7.44 5.73 0.57
N GLU A 173 6.17 6.14 0.61
CA GLU A 173 5.82 7.52 0.35
C GLU A 173 6.21 8.38 1.55
N ASP A 174 6.92 9.50 1.31
CA ASP A 174 7.31 10.46 2.35
C ASP A 174 7.02 11.90 1.92
N LYS A 175 5.78 12.31 2.10
CA LYS A 175 5.30 13.66 1.83
C LYS A 175 5.07 14.50 3.09
N GLY A 176 5.65 14.08 4.23
CA GLY A 176 5.57 14.82 5.50
C GLY A 176 4.27 14.62 6.27
N LEU A 177 3.46 13.62 5.94
CA LEU A 177 2.19 13.35 6.65
C LEU A 177 2.37 12.57 7.95
N SER A 178 3.55 12.03 8.20
CA SER A 178 3.88 11.24 9.40
C SER A 178 3.77 12.04 10.70
N ASP A 179 3.81 13.38 10.63
CA ASP A 179 3.63 14.28 11.79
C ASP A 179 2.30 14.02 12.52
N ARG A 180 1.28 13.58 11.80
CA ARG A 180 -0.04 13.21 12.35
C ARG A 180 0.04 12.07 13.37
N TYR A 181 1.05 11.22 13.24
CA TYR A 181 1.30 10.05 14.08
C TYR A 181 2.49 10.23 15.01
N GLY A 182 2.99 11.47 15.17
CA GLY A 182 4.10 11.80 16.05
C GLY A 182 5.49 11.50 15.47
N TYR A 183 5.60 11.30 14.17
CA TYR A 183 6.86 11.04 13.48
C TYR A 183 7.18 12.18 12.52
N SER A 184 8.42 12.65 12.51
CA SER A 184 8.84 13.69 11.57
C SER A 184 9.15 13.10 10.18
N GLN A 185 9.04 13.93 9.15
CA GLN A 185 9.44 13.58 7.80
C GLN A 185 10.86 13.01 7.77
N GLY A 186 11.08 11.93 7.02
CA GLY A 186 12.35 11.21 6.93
C GLY A 186 12.68 10.34 8.16
N GLN A 187 11.79 10.21 9.14
CA GLN A 187 12.06 9.39 10.32
C GLN A 187 12.04 7.90 10.00
N ALA A 188 11.13 7.44 9.14
CA ALA A 188 11.09 6.05 8.67
C ALA A 188 12.40 5.67 7.94
N GLU A 189 12.90 6.55 7.08
CA GLU A 189 14.19 6.39 6.40
C GLU A 189 15.35 6.26 7.41
N LYS A 190 15.42 7.18 8.37
CA LYS A 190 16.47 7.15 9.41
C LYS A 190 16.40 5.87 10.25
N PHE A 191 15.19 5.44 10.59
CA PHE A 191 14.97 4.20 11.31
C PHE A 191 15.46 2.98 10.53
N LEU A 192 15.09 2.86 9.25
CA LEU A 192 15.54 1.78 8.38
C LEU A 192 17.05 1.80 8.17
N ALA A 193 17.67 2.99 8.13
CA ALA A 193 19.13 3.11 8.03
C ALA A 193 19.85 2.48 9.23
N THR A 194 19.27 2.54 10.44
CA THR A 194 19.84 1.83 11.61
C THR A 194 19.78 0.30 11.50
N HIS A 195 18.98 -0.22 10.54
CA HIS A 195 18.84 -1.63 10.22
C HIS A 195 19.58 -2.04 8.92
N GLY A 196 20.51 -1.20 8.46
CA GLY A 196 21.37 -1.50 7.31
C GLY A 196 20.78 -1.15 5.96
N TYR A 197 19.70 -0.36 5.92
CA TYR A 197 19.12 0.11 4.67
C TYR A 197 19.77 1.40 4.19
N GLU A 198 19.91 1.51 2.88
CA GLU A 198 20.41 2.72 2.20
C GLU A 198 19.42 3.16 1.13
N VAL A 199 19.26 4.48 0.99
CA VAL A 199 18.45 5.06 -0.09
C VAL A 199 19.15 4.89 -1.42
N VAL A 200 18.42 4.34 -2.40
CA VAL A 200 18.93 4.11 -3.76
C VAL A 200 18.20 4.90 -4.84
N ALA A 201 16.98 5.39 -4.55
CA ALA A 201 16.23 6.25 -5.45
C ALA A 201 15.20 7.11 -4.67
N ARG A 202 14.79 8.23 -5.30
CA ARG A 202 13.72 9.11 -4.81
C ARG A 202 12.84 9.54 -5.99
N PRO A 203 11.96 8.64 -6.50
CA PRO A 203 11.00 9.02 -7.52
C PRO A 203 9.87 9.84 -6.90
N HIS A 204 9.59 11.00 -7.44
CA HIS A 204 8.55 11.92 -6.96
C HIS A 204 8.56 12.12 -5.42
N ARG A 205 7.67 11.45 -4.72
CA ARG A 205 7.52 11.52 -3.25
C ARG A 205 7.97 10.25 -2.54
N ASP A 206 8.37 9.24 -3.30
CA ASP A 206 8.78 7.95 -2.75
C ASP A 206 10.27 7.93 -2.41
N VAL A 207 10.59 7.14 -1.40
CA VAL A 207 11.97 6.80 -1.03
C VAL A 207 12.14 5.30 -1.20
N VAL A 208 13.05 4.90 -2.08
CA VAL A 208 13.39 3.48 -2.30
C VAL A 208 14.67 3.15 -1.56
N MET A 209 14.61 2.10 -0.75
CA MET A 209 15.72 1.66 0.10
C MET A 209 16.03 0.17 -0.10
N VAL A 210 17.30 -0.18 0.03
CA VAL A 210 17.79 -1.56 -0.03
C VAL A 210 18.70 -1.85 1.17
N CYS A 211 18.65 -3.09 1.67
CA CYS A 211 19.58 -3.57 2.70
C CYS A 211 20.86 -4.11 2.02
N ARG A 212 22.03 -3.64 2.46
CA ARG A 212 23.35 -4.12 2.02
C ARG A 212 23.89 -5.26 2.88
#